data_30340e2bbb158f9d87b2d01e42122a38
#
_entry.id   30340e2bbb158f9d87b2d01e42122a38
#
_cell.length_a   1.000
_cell.length_b   1.000
_cell.length_c   1.000
_cell.angle_alpha   90.00
_cell.angle_beta   90.00
_cell.angle_gamma   90.00
#
_symmetry.space_group_name_H-M   'P 1'
#
loop_
_entity.id
_entity.type
_entity.pdbx_description
1 polymer ?
#
loop_
_entity_poly.entity_id
_entity_poly.type
_entity_poly.pdbx_seq_one_letter_code
_entity_poly.pdbx_strand_id
1 'polypeptide(L)'
;MNNDIKHATQFHEETKHSELRLQMSRHYLDWADKPRPFKVYPDLPSISLPQDFPIPTADTLTSIGSVHPLLPDSQLDITKLAQLLFFSAGITREMKYDSGTYYMRAASATGALYPIELYVISKDLPGLPAGVYHFCPGDFSLVELRSGDYRSKLAEMAGGNPEIMSSPVTIAFTSLAWRNAWKYGNRSYRHWFWDSGVIAANLLAVAISAGLRPTLVIGFLDAAVNNLLRLEQRREAAVVLAPIGSTLAKAADPSHFRPDPEPVPVLNSPRILPISKRETEHP
;
A
#
# COMPACT_ATOMS: atom_id res chain seq x y z
N MET A 1 24.06 13.12 3.18
CA MET A 1 23.27 12.85 4.41
C MET A 1 22.42 14.07 4.71
N ASN A 2 21.12 13.91 4.84
CA ASN A 2 20.26 15.01 5.29
C ASN A 2 20.49 15.21 6.80
N ASN A 3 21.19 16.27 7.17
CA ASN A 3 21.50 16.60 8.57
C ASN A 3 20.45 17.55 9.20
N ASP A 4 19.34 17.80 8.51
CA ASP A 4 18.32 18.73 8.98
C ASP A 4 17.33 18.07 9.94
N ILE A 5 17.81 17.82 11.16
CA ILE A 5 16.99 17.32 12.25
C ILE A 5 15.94 18.36 12.70
N LYS A 6 16.14 19.64 12.37
CA LYS A 6 15.29 20.73 12.82
C LYS A 6 13.84 20.57 12.34
N HIS A 7 13.64 20.27 11.06
CA HIS A 7 12.30 20.07 10.50
C HIS A 7 11.59 18.86 11.12
N ALA A 8 12.31 17.74 11.33
CA ALA A 8 11.74 16.56 11.98
C ALA A 8 11.33 16.86 13.43
N THR A 9 12.19 17.57 14.18
CA THR A 9 11.89 17.99 15.56
C THR A 9 10.70 18.96 15.60
N GLN A 10 10.69 19.94 14.70
CA GLN A 10 9.58 20.90 14.58
C GLN A 10 8.27 20.17 14.27
N PHE A 11 8.24 19.29 13.27
CA PHE A 11 7.06 18.49 12.95
C PHE A 11 6.61 17.65 14.14
N HIS A 12 7.55 17.01 14.86
CA HIS A 12 7.24 16.24 16.06
C HIS A 12 6.55 17.11 17.12
N GLU A 13 7.15 18.26 17.45
CA GLU A 13 6.61 19.17 18.45
C GLU A 13 5.25 19.75 18.04
N GLU A 14 5.08 20.11 16.78
CA GLU A 14 3.82 20.69 16.26
C GLU A 14 2.68 19.70 16.19
N THR A 15 2.97 18.40 15.99
CA THR A 15 1.96 17.37 15.76
C THR A 15 1.76 16.40 16.92
N LYS A 16 2.59 16.44 17.98
CA LYS A 16 2.35 15.65 19.19
C LYS A 16 1.10 16.14 19.94
N HIS A 17 0.36 15.21 20.55
CA HIS A 17 -0.74 15.58 21.41
C HIS A 17 -0.22 16.21 22.71
N SER A 18 -0.88 17.28 23.11
CA SER A 18 -0.79 17.85 24.46
C SER A 18 -2.17 18.37 24.86
N GLU A 19 -2.46 18.42 26.16
CA GLU A 19 -3.74 18.88 26.66
C GLU A 19 -4.06 20.30 26.16
N LEU A 20 -3.09 21.22 26.26
CA LEU A 20 -3.24 22.59 25.79
C LEU A 20 -3.58 22.66 24.29
N ARG A 21 -2.88 21.88 23.45
CA ARG A 21 -3.14 21.87 21.99
C ARG A 21 -4.51 21.29 21.65
N LEU A 22 -4.95 20.25 22.34
CA LEU A 22 -6.28 19.68 22.15
C LEU A 22 -7.37 20.69 22.53
N GLN A 23 -7.21 21.41 23.62
CA GLN A 23 -8.13 22.47 24.04
C GLN A 23 -8.15 23.67 23.09
N MET A 24 -7.00 24.03 22.51
CA MET A 24 -6.87 25.16 21.57
C MET A 24 -7.17 24.77 20.11
N SER A 25 -7.39 23.50 19.82
CA SER A 25 -7.66 23.05 18.46
C SER A 25 -8.99 23.62 17.98
N ARG A 26 -8.94 24.35 16.86
CA ARG A 26 -10.12 24.84 16.13
C ARG A 26 -10.51 23.92 14.97
N HIS A 27 -9.93 22.72 14.91
CA HIS A 27 -10.23 21.80 13.84
C HIS A 27 -11.67 21.30 13.95
N TYR A 28 -12.47 21.60 12.95
CA TYR A 28 -13.87 21.21 12.86
C TYR A 28 -14.01 20.15 11.78
N LEU A 29 -14.78 19.09 12.06
CA LEU A 29 -15.08 18.02 11.11
C LEU A 29 -16.31 18.37 10.30
N ASP A 30 -16.13 18.66 9.03
CA ASP A 30 -17.24 18.77 8.07
C ASP A 30 -17.65 17.37 7.61
N TRP A 31 -18.66 16.80 8.26
CA TRP A 31 -19.17 15.48 7.96
C TRP A 31 -19.78 15.36 6.56
N ALA A 32 -20.26 16.48 5.98
CA ALA A 32 -20.77 16.51 4.61
C ALA A 32 -19.65 16.35 3.57
N ASP A 33 -18.40 16.60 4.00
CA ASP A 33 -17.19 16.45 3.20
C ASP A 33 -16.33 15.25 3.63
N LYS A 34 -16.91 14.29 4.35
CA LYS A 34 -16.21 13.06 4.74
C LYS A 34 -15.65 12.34 3.52
N PRO A 35 -14.35 12.00 3.53
CA PRO A 35 -13.73 11.31 2.41
C PRO A 35 -14.34 9.94 2.11
N ARG A 36 -14.37 9.59 0.81
CA ARG A 36 -14.78 8.27 0.35
C ARG A 36 -13.84 7.19 0.86
N PRO A 37 -14.36 6.02 1.25
CA PRO A 37 -13.55 4.92 1.77
C PRO A 37 -12.72 4.19 0.69
N PHE A 38 -13.00 4.45 -0.61
CA PHE A 38 -12.38 3.80 -1.74
C PHE A 38 -11.84 4.80 -2.74
N LYS A 39 -10.67 4.49 -3.33
CA LYS A 39 -10.16 5.12 -4.53
C LYS A 39 -10.72 4.37 -5.74
N VAL A 40 -11.32 5.09 -6.67
CA VAL A 40 -12.00 4.50 -7.83
C VAL A 40 -11.49 5.13 -9.12
N TYR A 41 -11.08 4.29 -10.06
CA TYR A 41 -10.68 4.65 -11.42
C TYR A 41 -11.82 4.30 -12.40
N PRO A 42 -12.71 5.23 -12.75
CA PRO A 42 -13.93 4.90 -13.50
C PRO A 42 -13.68 4.50 -14.96
N ASP A 43 -12.54 4.89 -15.53
CA ASP A 43 -12.27 4.79 -16.95
C ASP A 43 -11.21 3.73 -17.30
N LEU A 44 -10.73 2.96 -16.31
CA LEU A 44 -9.70 1.96 -16.52
C LEU A 44 -10.27 0.53 -16.45
N PRO A 45 -9.69 -0.41 -17.20
CA PRO A 45 -10.09 -1.80 -17.14
C PRO A 45 -9.74 -2.41 -15.78
N SER A 46 -10.57 -3.34 -15.32
CA SER A 46 -10.34 -4.06 -14.07
C SER A 46 -10.47 -5.57 -14.28
N ILE A 47 -9.74 -6.32 -13.45
CA ILE A 47 -9.77 -7.77 -13.36
C ILE A 47 -10.37 -8.12 -12.00
N SER A 48 -11.51 -8.81 -12.00
CA SER A 48 -12.13 -9.31 -10.75
C SER A 48 -11.22 -10.35 -10.10
N LEU A 49 -11.00 -10.21 -8.80
CA LEU A 49 -10.24 -11.18 -8.02
C LEU A 49 -11.13 -12.38 -7.62
N PRO A 50 -10.60 -13.60 -7.65
CA PRO A 50 -11.30 -14.76 -7.11
C PRO A 50 -11.68 -14.55 -5.64
N GLN A 51 -12.91 -14.92 -5.26
CA GLN A 51 -13.35 -14.88 -3.86
C GLN A 51 -13.30 -16.26 -3.20
N ASP A 52 -13.13 -17.31 -4.00
CA ASP A 52 -12.97 -18.68 -3.53
C ASP A 52 -11.48 -19.02 -3.38
N PHE A 53 -10.87 -18.49 -2.31
CA PHE A 53 -9.51 -18.80 -1.92
C PHE A 53 -9.49 -19.50 -0.56
N PRO A 54 -8.50 -20.37 -0.29
CA PRO A 54 -8.44 -21.10 0.96
C PRO A 54 -8.19 -20.15 2.15
N ILE A 55 -8.85 -20.44 3.27
CA ILE A 55 -8.55 -19.76 4.54
C ILE A 55 -7.20 -20.27 5.06
N PRO A 56 -6.27 -19.39 5.49
CA PRO A 56 -5.02 -19.82 6.11
C PRO A 56 -5.29 -20.73 7.32
N THR A 57 -4.64 -21.88 7.35
CA THR A 57 -4.80 -22.88 8.45
C THR A 57 -3.62 -22.86 9.43
N ALA A 58 -2.53 -22.17 9.09
CA ALA A 58 -1.37 -22.06 9.97
C ALA A 58 -1.72 -21.22 11.21
N ASP A 59 -1.13 -21.59 12.35
CA ASP A 59 -1.25 -20.82 13.58
C ASP A 59 -0.70 -19.40 13.40
N THR A 60 -1.48 -18.40 13.81
CA THR A 60 -1.13 -16.99 13.61
C THR A 60 0.14 -16.58 14.34
N LEU A 61 0.33 -17.02 15.59
CA LEU A 61 1.52 -16.68 16.37
C LEU A 61 2.78 -17.32 15.77
N THR A 62 2.66 -18.53 15.30
CA THR A 62 3.75 -19.22 14.57
C THR A 62 4.09 -18.46 13.27
N SER A 63 3.07 -18.02 12.51
CA SER A 63 3.27 -17.26 11.28
C SER A 63 3.96 -15.90 11.54
N ILE A 64 3.54 -15.19 12.58
CA ILE A 64 4.14 -13.90 12.97
C ILE A 64 5.58 -14.08 13.49
N GLY A 65 5.85 -15.13 14.23
CA GLY A 65 7.18 -15.42 14.79
C GLY A 65 8.17 -16.04 13.80
N SER A 66 7.73 -16.42 12.60
CA SER A 66 8.57 -17.07 11.61
C SER A 66 9.18 -16.06 10.63
N VAL A 67 10.46 -16.25 10.31
CA VAL A 67 11.18 -15.52 9.25
C VAL A 67 11.23 -16.31 7.94
N HIS A 68 10.74 -17.55 7.95
CA HIS A 68 10.70 -18.44 6.80
C HIS A 68 9.28 -18.93 6.55
N PRO A 69 8.92 -19.22 5.28
CA PRO A 69 7.64 -19.82 4.95
C PRO A 69 7.40 -21.11 5.75
N LEU A 70 6.17 -21.30 6.22
CA LEU A 70 5.75 -22.51 6.97
C LEU A 70 5.42 -23.69 6.07
N LEU A 71 5.22 -23.44 4.78
CA LEU A 71 4.96 -24.44 3.74
C LEU A 71 6.10 -24.45 2.73
N PRO A 72 6.30 -25.54 1.98
CA PRO A 72 7.20 -25.54 0.84
C PRO A 72 6.86 -24.42 -0.14
N ASP A 73 7.87 -23.94 -0.88
CA ASP A 73 7.69 -22.91 -1.92
C ASP A 73 6.48 -23.21 -2.77
N SER A 74 5.53 -22.30 -2.74
CA SER A 74 4.28 -22.40 -3.47
C SER A 74 4.25 -21.38 -4.59
N GLN A 75 3.83 -21.82 -5.77
CA GLN A 75 3.66 -20.91 -6.89
C GLN A 75 2.59 -19.86 -6.57
N LEU A 76 2.91 -18.60 -6.82
CA LEU A 76 1.97 -17.49 -6.70
C LEU A 76 1.12 -17.41 -7.97
N ASP A 77 -0.18 -17.39 -7.81
CA ASP A 77 -1.19 -17.18 -8.85
C ASP A 77 -2.18 -16.08 -8.39
N ILE A 78 -3.17 -15.77 -9.23
CA ILE A 78 -4.20 -14.77 -8.90
C ILE A 78 -5.01 -15.13 -7.66
N THR A 79 -5.23 -16.42 -7.37
CA THR A 79 -6.01 -16.89 -6.20
C THR A 79 -5.24 -16.63 -4.90
N LYS A 80 -3.97 -16.94 -4.86
CA LYS A 80 -3.11 -16.61 -3.71
C LYS A 80 -2.92 -15.11 -3.55
N LEU A 81 -2.78 -14.39 -4.65
CA LEU A 81 -2.72 -12.92 -4.61
C LEU A 81 -4.01 -12.34 -4.02
N ALA A 82 -5.18 -12.86 -4.43
CA ALA A 82 -6.47 -12.47 -3.86
C ALA A 82 -6.53 -12.74 -2.35
N GLN A 83 -6.08 -13.92 -1.91
CA GLN A 83 -5.96 -14.27 -0.49
C GLN A 83 -5.07 -13.27 0.29
N LEU A 84 -3.88 -12.94 -0.24
CA LEU A 84 -2.97 -11.96 0.37
C LEU A 84 -3.64 -10.60 0.52
N LEU A 85 -4.26 -10.08 -0.54
CA LEU A 85 -4.91 -8.78 -0.56
C LEU A 85 -6.12 -8.74 0.38
N PHE A 86 -6.93 -9.81 0.41
CA PHE A 86 -8.10 -9.89 1.28
C PHE A 86 -7.71 -9.85 2.76
N PHE A 87 -6.82 -10.74 3.20
CA PHE A 87 -6.43 -10.82 4.61
C PHE A 87 -5.51 -9.69 5.07
N SER A 88 -4.91 -8.92 4.15
CA SER A 88 -4.14 -7.73 4.52
C SER A 88 -4.98 -6.45 4.55
N ALA A 89 -5.85 -6.20 3.56
CA ALA A 89 -6.57 -4.93 3.43
C ALA A 89 -7.98 -5.06 2.84
N GLY A 90 -8.49 -6.28 2.62
CA GLY A 90 -9.84 -6.53 2.10
C GLY A 90 -10.95 -6.14 3.10
N ILE A 91 -12.17 -6.02 2.59
CA ILE A 91 -13.36 -5.77 3.41
C ILE A 91 -13.80 -7.09 4.05
N THR A 92 -13.78 -7.14 5.38
CA THR A 92 -14.17 -8.33 6.16
C THR A 92 -15.60 -8.23 6.70
N ARG A 93 -16.14 -7.02 6.78
CA ARG A 93 -17.50 -6.78 7.26
C ARG A 93 -18.08 -5.48 6.75
N GLU A 94 -19.35 -5.53 6.35
CA GLU A 94 -20.18 -4.34 6.11
C GLU A 94 -21.16 -4.14 7.25
N MET A 95 -21.32 -2.91 7.70
CA MET A 95 -22.31 -2.51 8.68
C MET A 95 -23.16 -1.40 8.12
N LYS A 96 -24.46 -1.61 8.04
CA LYS A 96 -25.43 -0.65 7.53
C LYS A 96 -26.11 0.07 8.69
N TYR A 97 -26.08 1.39 8.64
CA TYR A 97 -26.75 2.30 9.59
C TYR A 97 -27.60 3.29 8.79
N ASP A 98 -28.48 4.00 9.44
CA ASP A 98 -29.28 5.08 8.81
C ASP A 98 -28.38 6.17 8.22
N SER A 99 -27.19 6.38 8.81
CA SER A 99 -26.18 7.33 8.34
C SER A 99 -25.33 6.84 7.16
N GLY A 100 -25.52 5.58 6.71
CA GLY A 100 -24.78 4.98 5.58
C GLY A 100 -24.10 3.66 5.92
N THR A 101 -23.36 3.17 4.94
CA THR A 101 -22.62 1.90 5.07
C THR A 101 -21.19 2.16 5.54
N TYR A 102 -20.77 1.39 6.55
CA TYR A 102 -19.40 1.37 7.07
C TYR A 102 -18.74 0.05 6.73
N TYR A 103 -17.51 0.14 6.25
CA TYR A 103 -16.71 -1.01 5.82
C TYR A 103 -15.60 -1.26 6.83
N MET A 104 -15.56 -2.46 7.40
CA MET A 104 -14.44 -2.92 8.22
C MET A 104 -13.49 -3.69 7.36
N ARG A 105 -12.20 -3.35 7.41
CA ARG A 105 -11.14 -4.05 6.67
C ARG A 105 -10.38 -5.01 7.58
N ALA A 106 -9.63 -5.93 6.98
CA ALA A 106 -8.78 -6.88 7.69
C ALA A 106 -7.75 -6.19 8.59
N ALA A 107 -7.16 -5.09 8.13
CA ALA A 107 -6.31 -4.23 8.94
C ALA A 107 -7.12 -3.09 9.55
N SER A 108 -6.87 -2.77 10.82
CA SER A 108 -7.36 -1.54 11.41
C SER A 108 -6.65 -0.33 10.80
N ALA A 109 -7.31 0.83 10.81
CA ALA A 109 -6.73 2.09 10.38
C ALA A 109 -7.13 3.22 11.33
N THR A 110 -6.31 4.25 11.40
CA THR A 110 -6.53 5.42 12.24
C THR A 110 -7.87 6.09 11.89
N GLY A 111 -8.79 6.07 12.84
CA GLY A 111 -10.14 6.63 12.68
C GLY A 111 -11.04 5.88 11.71
N ALA A 112 -10.69 4.67 11.31
CA ALA A 112 -11.37 3.86 10.29
C ALA A 112 -11.52 4.63 8.94
N LEU A 113 -10.52 5.42 8.57
CA LEU A 113 -10.50 6.22 7.34
C LEU A 113 -9.75 5.55 6.20
N TYR A 114 -8.93 4.52 6.49
CA TYR A 114 -8.23 3.66 5.53
C TYR A 114 -7.46 4.44 4.45
N PRO A 115 -6.48 5.28 4.83
CA PRO A 115 -5.75 6.12 3.89
C PRO A 115 -4.83 5.33 2.97
N ILE A 116 -4.49 4.10 3.35
CA ILE A 116 -3.51 3.28 2.62
C ILE A 116 -4.20 2.56 1.46
N GLU A 117 -3.64 2.76 0.27
CA GLU A 117 -3.98 2.04 -0.96
C GLU A 117 -2.89 1.02 -1.27
N LEU A 118 -3.26 -0.09 -1.93
CA LEU A 118 -2.33 -1.13 -2.35
C LEU A 118 -2.23 -1.17 -3.87
N TYR A 119 -1.00 -1.29 -4.34
CA TYR A 119 -0.69 -1.47 -5.76
C TYR A 119 0.10 -2.74 -5.95
N VAL A 120 -0.17 -3.44 -7.03
CA VAL A 120 0.45 -4.73 -7.36
C VAL A 120 1.31 -4.54 -8.60
N ILE A 121 2.61 -4.78 -8.49
CA ILE A 121 3.55 -4.82 -9.60
C ILE A 121 3.90 -6.29 -9.82
N SER A 122 3.46 -6.87 -10.93
CA SER A 122 3.49 -8.31 -11.16
C SER A 122 4.21 -8.67 -12.46
N LYS A 123 4.94 -9.79 -12.44
CA LYS A 123 5.24 -10.53 -13.67
C LYS A 123 3.96 -11.21 -14.17
N ASP A 124 4.07 -11.89 -15.32
CA ASP A 124 3.01 -12.78 -15.76
C ASP A 124 2.79 -13.92 -14.76
N LEU A 125 1.57 -14.04 -14.25
CA LEU A 125 1.15 -15.08 -13.32
C LEU A 125 -0.04 -15.85 -13.89
N PRO A 126 -0.26 -17.10 -13.46
CA PRO A 126 -1.50 -17.81 -13.78
C PRO A 126 -2.72 -16.98 -13.37
N GLY A 127 -3.50 -16.54 -14.36
CA GLY A 127 -4.70 -15.73 -14.19
C GLY A 127 -4.48 -14.20 -14.09
N LEU A 128 -3.23 -13.69 -14.12
CA LEU A 128 -2.95 -12.27 -14.08
C LEU A 128 -1.80 -11.92 -15.02
N PRO A 129 -2.01 -11.16 -16.12
CA PRO A 129 -0.95 -10.64 -16.96
C PRO A 129 0.06 -9.79 -16.18
N ALA A 130 1.28 -9.69 -16.73
CA ALA A 130 2.28 -8.77 -16.16
C ALA A 130 1.78 -7.33 -16.23
N GLY A 131 1.88 -6.58 -15.12
CA GLY A 131 1.37 -5.22 -15.06
C GLY A 131 1.60 -4.49 -13.74
N VAL A 132 1.14 -3.25 -13.73
CA VAL A 132 0.98 -2.42 -12.53
C VAL A 132 -0.51 -2.21 -12.31
N TYR A 133 -1.00 -2.61 -11.15
CA TYR A 133 -2.42 -2.62 -10.82
C TYR A 133 -2.69 -1.87 -9.52
N HIS A 134 -3.85 -1.25 -9.41
CA HIS A 134 -4.40 -0.77 -8.14
C HIS A 134 -5.41 -1.79 -7.59
N PHE A 135 -5.30 -2.13 -6.32
CA PHE A 135 -6.29 -2.98 -5.65
C PHE A 135 -7.48 -2.16 -5.17
N CYS A 136 -8.66 -2.44 -5.71
CA CYS A 136 -9.91 -1.85 -5.25
C CYS A 136 -10.62 -2.83 -4.30
N PRO A 137 -10.64 -2.59 -2.98
CA PRO A 137 -11.31 -3.50 -2.05
C PRO A 137 -12.84 -3.45 -2.14
N GLY A 138 -13.42 -2.36 -2.71
CA GLY A 138 -14.86 -2.17 -2.78
C GLY A 138 -15.57 -3.16 -3.69
N ASP A 139 -14.98 -3.46 -4.83
CA ASP A 139 -15.47 -4.45 -5.81
C ASP A 139 -14.56 -5.67 -5.91
N PHE A 140 -13.55 -5.74 -5.06
CA PHE A 140 -12.55 -6.78 -4.98
C PHE A 140 -11.90 -7.09 -6.33
N SER A 141 -11.28 -6.07 -6.90
CA SER A 141 -10.68 -6.10 -8.24
C SER A 141 -9.28 -5.48 -8.29
N LEU A 142 -8.58 -5.74 -9.38
CA LEU A 142 -7.33 -5.09 -9.77
C LEU A 142 -7.58 -4.20 -10.97
N VAL A 143 -7.38 -2.90 -10.82
CA VAL A 143 -7.49 -1.92 -11.91
C VAL A 143 -6.14 -1.77 -12.59
N GLU A 144 -6.06 -2.03 -13.90
CA GLU A 144 -4.81 -1.93 -14.65
C GLU A 144 -4.40 -0.48 -14.88
N LEU A 145 -3.18 -0.14 -14.42
CA LEU A 145 -2.56 1.17 -14.63
C LEU A 145 -1.51 1.14 -15.74
N ARG A 146 -0.79 0.03 -15.86
CA ARG A 146 0.22 -0.21 -16.90
C ARG A 146 0.24 -1.68 -17.25
N SER A 147 0.33 -2.00 -18.52
CA SER A 147 0.60 -3.33 -19.03
C SER A 147 2.10 -3.57 -19.13
N GLY A 148 2.57 -4.79 -18.87
CA GLY A 148 3.96 -5.21 -18.98
C GLY A 148 4.68 -5.40 -17.64
N ASP A 149 5.85 -6.03 -17.67
CA ASP A 149 6.67 -6.34 -16.50
C ASP A 149 7.58 -5.19 -16.12
N TYR A 150 7.28 -4.54 -14.99
CA TYR A 150 8.02 -3.40 -14.46
C TYR A 150 8.89 -3.74 -13.25
N ARG A 151 9.06 -5.01 -12.88
CA ARG A 151 9.82 -5.41 -11.69
C ARG A 151 11.28 -5.00 -11.75
N SER A 152 11.94 -5.13 -12.91
CA SER A 152 13.33 -4.67 -13.08
C SER A 152 13.45 -3.15 -12.85
N LYS A 153 12.52 -2.37 -13.41
CA LYS A 153 12.49 -0.92 -13.21
C LYS A 153 12.24 -0.55 -11.75
N LEU A 154 11.31 -1.24 -11.07
CA LEU A 154 11.08 -1.04 -9.66
C LEU A 154 12.29 -1.41 -8.80
N ALA A 155 12.98 -2.50 -9.15
CA ALA A 155 14.23 -2.88 -8.47
C ALA A 155 15.31 -1.81 -8.63
N GLU A 156 15.49 -1.24 -9.84
CA GLU A 156 16.40 -0.12 -10.09
C GLU A 156 16.04 1.11 -9.22
N MET A 157 14.74 1.47 -9.15
CA MET A 157 14.24 2.57 -8.31
C MET A 157 14.49 2.34 -6.82
N ALA A 158 14.62 1.09 -6.40
CA ALA A 158 14.96 0.68 -5.03
C ALA A 158 16.44 0.29 -4.88
N GLY A 159 17.33 0.93 -5.66
CA GLY A 159 18.77 0.73 -5.53
C GLY A 159 19.29 -0.61 -6.06
N GLY A 160 18.63 -1.17 -7.08
CA GLY A 160 18.98 -2.50 -7.61
C GLY A 160 18.54 -3.63 -6.68
N ASN A 161 17.48 -3.42 -5.90
CA ASN A 161 17.04 -4.35 -4.87
C ASN A 161 16.71 -5.74 -5.46
N PRO A 162 17.44 -6.79 -5.10
CA PRO A 162 17.31 -8.11 -5.70
C PRO A 162 16.09 -8.88 -5.21
N GLU A 163 15.56 -8.56 -4.03
CA GLU A 163 14.32 -9.16 -3.54
C GLU A 163 13.14 -8.74 -4.43
N ILE A 164 13.11 -7.48 -4.87
CA ILE A 164 12.13 -6.99 -5.85
C ILE A 164 12.32 -7.70 -7.20
N MET A 165 13.56 -7.81 -7.66
CA MET A 165 13.87 -8.41 -8.96
C MET A 165 13.48 -9.89 -9.03
N SER A 166 13.72 -10.65 -7.94
CA SER A 166 13.44 -12.10 -7.88
C SER A 166 11.99 -12.44 -7.53
N SER A 167 11.26 -11.50 -6.92
CA SER A 167 9.88 -11.74 -6.52
C SER A 167 8.92 -11.73 -7.71
N PRO A 168 7.96 -12.66 -7.79
CA PRO A 168 6.92 -12.64 -8.81
C PRO A 168 6.01 -11.43 -8.71
N VAL A 169 5.82 -10.90 -7.50
CA VAL A 169 4.96 -9.74 -7.20
C VAL A 169 5.64 -8.84 -6.19
N THR A 170 5.48 -7.53 -6.33
CA THR A 170 5.73 -6.55 -5.27
C THR A 170 4.43 -5.81 -5.00
N ILE A 171 4.02 -5.75 -3.72
CA ILE A 171 2.88 -4.93 -3.29
C ILE A 171 3.43 -3.60 -2.79
N ALA A 172 3.08 -2.50 -3.45
CA ALA A 172 3.41 -1.16 -3.00
C ALA A 172 2.27 -0.57 -2.17
N PHE A 173 2.61 0.00 -1.04
CA PHE A 173 1.68 0.70 -0.15
C PHE A 173 1.84 2.19 -0.41
N THR A 174 0.72 2.86 -0.61
CA THR A 174 0.69 4.32 -0.74
C THR A 174 -0.26 4.91 0.28
N SER A 175 -0.12 6.18 0.58
CA SER A 175 -1.08 6.89 1.42
C SER A 175 -1.73 8.02 0.65
N LEU A 176 -3.07 8.03 0.62
CA LEU A 176 -3.87 9.12 0.10
C LEU A 176 -4.07 10.16 1.20
N ALA A 177 -3.32 11.26 1.12
CA ALA A 177 -3.13 12.23 2.20
C ALA A 177 -4.45 12.77 2.78
N TRP A 178 -5.35 13.25 1.92
CA TRP A 178 -6.60 13.90 2.34
C TRP A 178 -7.49 12.99 3.18
N ARG A 179 -7.50 11.68 2.92
CA ARG A 179 -8.39 10.74 3.61
C ARG A 179 -8.22 10.78 5.13
N ASN A 180 -7.01 10.95 5.61
CA ASN A 180 -6.70 11.09 7.03
C ASN A 180 -6.54 12.55 7.48
N ALA A 181 -6.02 13.42 6.61
CA ALA A 181 -5.81 14.83 6.91
C ALA A 181 -7.14 15.57 7.17
N TRP A 182 -8.22 15.16 6.52
CA TRP A 182 -9.58 15.63 6.80
C TRP A 182 -9.92 15.62 8.30
N LYS A 183 -9.46 14.61 9.04
CA LYS A 183 -9.75 14.45 10.48
C LYS A 183 -8.58 14.90 11.37
N TYR A 184 -7.35 14.70 10.93
CA TYR A 184 -6.18 14.79 11.81
C TYR A 184 -5.19 15.89 11.39
N GLY A 185 -5.49 16.66 10.33
CA GLY A 185 -4.59 17.70 9.83
C GLY A 185 -3.18 17.13 9.55
N ASN A 186 -2.14 17.92 9.80
CA ASN A 186 -0.75 17.54 9.56
C ASN A 186 -0.29 16.31 10.36
N ARG A 187 -0.94 16.00 11.49
CA ARG A 187 -0.63 14.79 12.25
C ARG A 187 -0.86 13.51 11.44
N SER A 188 -1.72 13.54 10.42
CA SER A 188 -2.04 12.42 9.55
C SER A 188 -0.81 11.80 8.89
N TYR A 189 0.27 12.55 8.67
CA TYR A 189 1.51 12.02 8.11
C TYR A 189 2.12 10.88 8.95
N ARG A 190 1.95 10.89 10.29
CA ARG A 190 2.35 9.77 11.16
C ARG A 190 1.54 8.51 10.89
N HIS A 191 0.27 8.69 10.54
CA HIS A 191 -0.66 7.59 10.33
C HIS A 191 -0.33 6.82 9.04
N TRP A 192 0.34 7.45 8.07
CA TRP A 192 0.80 6.77 6.86
C TRP A 192 1.66 5.55 7.20
N PHE A 193 2.57 5.72 8.16
CA PHE A 193 3.49 4.66 8.58
C PHE A 193 2.81 3.67 9.54
N TRP A 194 1.97 4.15 10.44
CA TRP A 194 1.28 3.28 11.39
C TRP A 194 0.28 2.36 10.70
N ASP A 195 -0.59 2.92 9.87
CA ASP A 195 -1.61 2.17 9.16
C ASP A 195 -0.98 1.23 8.11
N SER A 196 0.10 1.65 7.42
CA SER A 196 0.88 0.76 6.56
C SER A 196 1.50 -0.40 7.34
N GLY A 197 2.02 -0.14 8.54
CA GLY A 197 2.59 -1.18 9.42
C GLY A 197 1.59 -2.25 9.81
N VAL A 198 0.33 -1.87 10.08
CA VAL A 198 -0.74 -2.84 10.40
C VAL A 198 -1.07 -3.73 9.20
N ILE A 199 -1.21 -3.13 8.01
CA ILE A 199 -1.44 -3.90 6.77
C ILE A 199 -0.25 -4.82 6.47
N ALA A 200 0.99 -4.29 6.64
CA ALA A 200 2.19 -5.07 6.42
C ALA A 200 2.29 -6.27 7.37
N ALA A 201 1.94 -6.11 8.65
CA ALA A 201 1.93 -7.22 9.61
C ALA A 201 1.00 -8.36 9.17
N ASN A 202 -0.22 -8.02 8.73
CA ASN A 202 -1.16 -8.99 8.20
C ASN A 202 -0.61 -9.65 6.93
N LEU A 203 -0.09 -8.85 5.99
CA LEU A 203 0.47 -9.35 4.72
C LEU A 203 1.62 -10.34 4.95
N LEU A 204 2.55 -9.99 5.83
CA LEU A 204 3.69 -10.85 6.16
C LEU A 204 3.24 -12.18 6.76
N ALA A 205 2.31 -12.15 7.72
CA ALA A 205 1.80 -13.36 8.36
C ALA A 205 1.08 -14.28 7.35
N VAL A 206 0.22 -13.72 6.51
CA VAL A 206 -0.51 -14.50 5.50
C VAL A 206 0.43 -15.04 4.42
N ALA A 207 1.41 -14.26 3.97
CA ALA A 207 2.39 -14.73 2.98
C ALA A 207 3.19 -15.92 3.53
N ILE A 208 3.70 -15.82 4.76
CA ILE A 208 4.44 -16.91 5.43
C ILE A 208 3.56 -18.16 5.56
N SER A 209 2.29 -18.00 5.97
CA SER A 209 1.35 -19.12 6.08
C SER A 209 1.04 -19.77 4.72
N ALA A 210 1.09 -19.00 3.64
CA ALA A 210 0.84 -19.47 2.27
C ALA A 210 2.09 -20.07 1.59
N GLY A 211 3.21 -20.20 2.29
CA GLY A 211 4.45 -20.72 1.73
C GLY A 211 5.23 -19.73 0.87
N LEU A 212 4.97 -18.43 1.05
CA LEU A 212 5.63 -17.35 0.30
C LEU A 212 6.57 -16.58 1.22
N ARG A 213 7.74 -16.20 0.72
CA ARG A 213 8.69 -15.35 1.44
C ARG A 213 8.40 -13.88 1.19
N PRO A 214 7.94 -13.12 2.20
CA PRO A 214 7.77 -11.68 2.10
C PRO A 214 9.00 -10.95 2.64
N THR A 215 9.26 -9.75 2.11
CA THR A 215 10.20 -8.77 2.69
C THR A 215 9.60 -7.37 2.62
N LEU A 216 10.19 -6.40 3.33
CA LEU A 216 9.80 -5.00 3.26
C LEU A 216 10.99 -4.15 2.81
N VAL A 217 10.75 -3.26 1.87
CA VAL A 217 11.74 -2.32 1.33
C VAL A 217 11.21 -0.90 1.54
N ILE A 218 11.95 -0.10 2.31
CA ILE A 218 11.60 1.29 2.66
C ILE A 218 12.54 2.31 2.01
N GLY A 219 13.61 1.85 1.35
CA GLY A 219 14.55 2.71 0.64
C GLY A 219 14.31 2.63 -0.87
N PHE A 220 13.77 3.69 -1.46
CA PHE A 220 13.53 3.81 -2.90
C PHE A 220 13.47 5.28 -3.32
N LEU A 221 13.48 5.54 -4.62
CA LEU A 221 13.33 6.88 -5.19
C LEU A 221 11.83 7.22 -5.29
N ASP A 222 11.32 8.02 -4.36
CA ASP A 222 9.89 8.35 -4.23
C ASP A 222 9.27 8.82 -5.54
N ALA A 223 9.86 9.82 -6.18
CA ALA A 223 9.32 10.38 -7.42
C ALA A 223 9.24 9.36 -8.55
N ALA A 224 10.22 8.45 -8.64
CA ALA A 224 10.24 7.41 -9.67
C ALA A 224 9.17 6.34 -9.42
N VAL A 225 9.05 5.87 -8.17
CA VAL A 225 8.00 4.91 -7.78
C VAL A 225 6.61 5.52 -7.94
N ASN A 226 6.40 6.77 -7.49
CA ASN A 226 5.12 7.46 -7.66
C ASN A 226 4.74 7.60 -9.14
N ASN A 227 5.71 7.91 -10.02
CA ASN A 227 5.48 7.95 -11.47
C ASN A 227 5.15 6.56 -12.03
N LEU A 228 5.85 5.51 -11.61
CA LEU A 228 5.53 4.13 -12.02
C LEU A 228 4.08 3.78 -11.69
N LEU A 229 3.62 4.12 -10.49
CA LEU A 229 2.27 3.89 -10.00
C LEU A 229 1.23 4.89 -10.56
N ARG A 230 1.65 5.86 -11.38
CA ARG A 230 0.81 6.93 -11.96
C ARG A 230 0.08 7.75 -10.91
N LEU A 231 0.75 8.02 -9.78
CA LEU A 231 0.18 8.81 -8.69
C LEU A 231 0.22 10.31 -8.99
N GLU A 232 -0.76 11.02 -8.50
CA GLU A 232 -0.72 12.47 -8.37
C GLU A 232 0.02 12.81 -7.07
N GLN A 233 1.31 13.17 -7.20
CA GLN A 233 2.25 13.25 -6.07
C GLN A 233 1.87 14.25 -4.97
N ARG A 234 1.03 15.24 -5.27
CA ARG A 234 0.50 16.17 -4.26
C ARG A 234 -0.61 15.56 -3.41
N ARG A 235 -1.18 14.44 -3.83
CA ARG A 235 -2.33 13.80 -3.18
C ARG A 235 -1.99 12.46 -2.56
N GLU A 236 -1.02 11.76 -3.14
CA GLU A 236 -0.69 10.39 -2.79
C GLU A 236 0.79 10.09 -3.01
N ALA A 237 1.40 9.34 -2.09
CA ALA A 237 2.79 8.94 -2.21
C ALA A 237 3.01 7.51 -1.70
N ALA A 238 4.00 6.82 -2.29
CA ALA A 238 4.45 5.52 -1.84
C ALA A 238 5.11 5.59 -0.45
N VAL A 239 4.86 4.58 0.38
CA VAL A 239 5.35 4.49 1.77
C VAL A 239 6.28 3.30 1.95
N VAL A 240 5.92 2.13 1.40
CA VAL A 240 6.68 0.90 1.53
C VAL A 240 6.41 -0.02 0.35
N LEU A 241 7.40 -0.81 -0.02
CA LEU A 241 7.29 -1.88 -1.01
C LEU A 241 7.43 -3.23 -0.30
N ALA A 242 6.60 -4.19 -0.67
CA ALA A 242 6.62 -5.54 -0.13
C ALA A 242 6.76 -6.56 -1.27
N PRO A 243 8.00 -6.93 -1.65
CA PRO A 243 8.23 -8.06 -2.54
C PRO A 243 7.81 -9.37 -1.87
N ILE A 244 7.10 -10.21 -2.61
CA ILE A 244 6.49 -11.46 -2.14
C ILE A 244 6.95 -12.63 -3.02
N GLY A 245 7.39 -13.72 -2.39
CA GLY A 245 7.77 -14.96 -3.07
C GLY A 245 9.16 -14.89 -3.68
N SER A 246 10.07 -14.11 -3.10
CA SER A 246 11.47 -14.08 -3.51
C SER A 246 12.10 -15.46 -3.39
N THR A 247 12.80 -15.87 -4.45
CA THR A 247 13.54 -17.15 -4.53
C THR A 247 14.99 -17.02 -4.09
N LEU A 248 15.42 -15.87 -3.59
CA LEU A 248 16.80 -15.65 -3.19
C LEU A 248 17.15 -16.41 -1.91
N ALA A 249 18.20 -17.23 -1.98
CA ALA A 249 18.74 -17.94 -0.81
C ALA A 249 19.51 -17.04 0.16
N LYS A 250 19.97 -15.87 -0.28
CA LYS A 250 20.73 -14.88 0.50
C LYS A 250 20.34 -13.46 0.07
N ALA A 251 20.43 -12.51 1.02
CA ALA A 251 20.42 -11.10 0.70
C ALA A 251 21.52 -10.80 -0.34
N ALA A 252 21.16 -10.08 -1.39
CA ALA A 252 22.13 -9.79 -2.44
C ALA A 252 23.09 -8.70 -2.03
N ASP A 253 24.23 -8.72 -2.72
CA ASP A 253 25.28 -7.74 -2.58
C ASP A 253 24.81 -6.34 -3.02
N PRO A 254 24.88 -5.32 -2.15
CA PRO A 254 24.52 -3.95 -2.50
C PRO A 254 25.45 -3.28 -3.52
N SER A 255 26.49 -3.97 -3.99
CA SER A 255 27.47 -3.44 -4.96
C SER A 255 26.88 -3.11 -6.35
N HIS A 256 25.62 -3.47 -6.62
CA HIS A 256 24.96 -3.24 -7.90
C HIS A 256 24.03 -2.02 -7.85
N PHE A 257 24.16 -1.15 -6.85
CA PHE A 257 23.41 0.09 -6.77
C PHE A 257 23.66 0.97 -8.01
N ARG A 258 22.61 1.22 -8.80
CA ARG A 258 22.59 2.21 -9.86
C ARG A 258 21.87 3.45 -9.35
N PRO A 259 22.58 4.59 -9.19
CA PRO A 259 21.98 5.81 -8.64
C PRO A 259 20.93 6.46 -9.55
N ASP A 260 20.97 6.18 -10.85
CA ASP A 260 20.06 6.75 -11.84
C ASP A 260 19.35 5.65 -12.63
N PRO A 261 18.15 5.19 -12.19
CA PRO A 261 17.36 4.25 -12.96
C PRO A 261 16.89 4.88 -14.26
N GLU A 262 16.88 4.10 -15.35
CA GLU A 262 16.26 4.56 -16.59
C GLU A 262 14.80 4.98 -16.33
N PRO A 263 14.40 6.18 -16.77
CA PRO A 263 13.07 6.67 -16.51
C PRO A 263 12.00 5.79 -17.17
N VAL A 264 10.96 5.48 -16.39
CA VAL A 264 9.73 4.91 -16.94
C VAL A 264 8.95 6.03 -17.65
N PRO A 265 8.33 5.77 -18.80
CA PRO A 265 7.53 6.77 -19.49
C PRO A 265 6.54 7.45 -18.55
N VAL A 266 6.57 8.78 -18.50
CA VAL A 266 5.63 9.57 -17.71
C VAL A 266 4.27 9.48 -18.41
N LEU A 267 3.31 8.87 -17.76
CA LEU A 267 1.92 8.86 -18.19
C LEU A 267 1.13 9.79 -17.27
N ASN A 268 0.14 10.47 -17.85
CA ASN A 268 -0.78 11.25 -17.04
C ASN A 268 -1.43 10.38 -15.96
N SER A 269 -1.60 10.94 -14.77
CA SER A 269 -2.37 10.26 -13.71
C SER A 269 -3.78 9.99 -14.22
N PRO A 270 -4.31 8.78 -14.05
CA PRO A 270 -5.67 8.48 -14.49
C PRO A 270 -6.67 9.30 -13.67
N ARG A 271 -7.82 9.60 -14.29
CA ARG A 271 -8.92 10.20 -13.55
C ARG A 271 -9.36 9.28 -12.42
N ILE A 272 -9.50 9.83 -11.22
CA ILE A 272 -10.14 9.18 -10.08
C ILE A 272 -11.46 9.90 -9.76
N LEU A 273 -12.39 9.18 -9.15
CA LEU A 273 -13.56 9.84 -8.58
C LEU A 273 -13.11 10.74 -7.42
N PRO A 274 -13.70 11.95 -7.27
CA PRO A 274 -13.33 12.84 -6.16
C PRO A 274 -13.40 12.13 -4.83
N ILE A 275 -12.37 12.27 -3.99
CA ILE A 275 -12.31 11.65 -2.67
C ILE A 275 -13.32 12.33 -1.73
N SER A 276 -13.49 13.64 -1.84
CA SER A 276 -14.54 14.42 -1.18
C SER A 276 -14.91 15.63 -2.02
N LYS A 277 -15.92 16.41 -1.59
CA LYS A 277 -16.37 17.61 -2.32
C LYS A 277 -15.35 18.74 -2.25
N ARG A 278 -14.64 18.86 -1.13
CA ARG A 278 -13.66 19.92 -0.84
C ARG A 278 -12.28 19.35 -0.57
N GLU A 279 -11.92 18.33 -1.34
CA GLU A 279 -10.58 17.81 -1.25
C GLU A 279 -9.57 18.92 -1.49
N THR A 280 -8.81 19.26 -0.46
CA THR A 280 -7.70 20.19 -0.55
C THR A 280 -6.39 19.44 -0.63
N GLU A 281 -5.51 19.93 -1.50
CA GLU A 281 -4.12 19.47 -1.50
C GLU A 281 -3.51 19.86 -0.16
N HIS A 282 -3.00 18.88 0.57
CA HIS A 282 -2.20 19.17 1.75
C HIS A 282 -0.80 19.60 1.29
N PRO A 283 -0.26 20.71 1.87
CA PRO A 283 1.08 21.18 1.55
C PRO A 283 2.16 20.19 1.97
#